data_2956703c6dc5d551ba2512181baeb0e7
#
_entry.id   2956703c6dc5d551ba2512181baeb0e7
#
_cell.length_a   1.000
_cell.length_b   1.000
_cell.length_c   1.000
_cell.angle_alpha   90.00
_cell.angle_beta   90.00
_cell.angle_gamma   90.00
#
_symmetry.space_group_name_H-M   'P 1'
#
loop_
_entity.id
_entity.type
_entity.pdbx_description
1 polymer ?
#
loop_
_entity_poly.entity_id
_entity_poly.type
_entity_poly.pdbx_seq_one_letter_code
_entity_poly.pdbx_strand_id
1 'polypeptide(L)'
;MKNYRSTEALPLDADIVIIGSGYSGTSIASHLLWANEDNVNTGLEKQRILMLEARDFCSGATGRNGGHIRGEYQADHKSLIEKFGEEIAADIVTFEHNELLKVSKLIKDLNIDCNLDLRTACQTFDDPKTYEDGLNDYYAFMNNKFISQELKDMVNIYFHPQSNDVSEHKVGPFCYTVPTCSVWPYKLVTFLMKKCLQKGLNLQTYTTVKHLEKTDGMGWLVVTNRGTVNCKKVICATNAYTRAILPEFGTKIMPVKGVVSHIKPLKETPGKLKYNYYHTNPCEGDYVTAHKDMSMIAGGGGKTYMKYPNIMEMYNNTDDSFAPNATIEYFRDYAAKMYPDFAKDTDFINDYTWAGCMAYSNDDFPFIGELGKYGRPNLYLQAGFCGHGMPRIWSCSEYLANLINGVSENDNIKIPSCFKITTERMFHNKFNFLDAVEEYDPNNKGKFIV
;
A
#
# COMPACT_ATOMS: atom_id res chain seq x y z
N MET A 1 18.65 7.89 -3.29
CA MET A 1 18.71 9.36 -3.41
C MET A 1 18.77 9.98 -2.01
N LYS A 2 19.89 9.73 -1.31
CA LYS A 2 20.10 10.23 0.05
C LYS A 2 20.42 11.73 0.01
N ASN A 3 19.80 12.52 0.90
CA ASN A 3 20.00 13.97 0.98
C ASN A 3 19.81 14.74 -0.35
N TYR A 4 18.96 14.25 -1.25
CA TYR A 4 18.82 14.83 -2.57
C TYR A 4 17.96 16.11 -2.57
N ARG A 5 18.43 17.15 -3.24
CA ARG A 5 17.70 18.39 -3.52
C ARG A 5 17.96 18.83 -4.94
N SER A 6 16.90 19.13 -5.69
CA SER A 6 17.03 19.64 -7.07
C SER A 6 17.65 21.03 -7.13
N THR A 7 17.41 21.84 -6.08
CA THR A 7 17.99 23.18 -5.90
C THR A 7 18.49 23.32 -4.47
N GLU A 8 19.55 24.12 -4.24
CA GLU A 8 20.10 24.38 -2.92
C GLU A 8 19.09 25.14 -2.05
N ALA A 9 18.54 26.23 -2.58
CA ALA A 9 17.47 26.99 -1.94
C ALA A 9 16.12 26.32 -2.15
N LEU A 10 15.25 26.41 -1.15
CA LEU A 10 13.84 26.05 -1.29
C LEU A 10 13.17 27.06 -2.23
N PRO A 11 12.47 26.62 -3.29
CA PRO A 11 11.68 27.55 -4.12
C PRO A 11 10.65 28.31 -3.29
N LEU A 12 10.49 29.61 -3.56
CA LEU A 12 9.52 30.46 -2.86
C LEU A 12 8.08 30.24 -3.36
N ASP A 13 7.94 29.74 -4.59
CA ASP A 13 6.65 29.51 -5.22
C ASP A 13 6.68 28.28 -6.16
N ALA A 14 5.52 27.67 -6.34
CA ALA A 14 5.26 26.58 -7.27
C ALA A 14 3.81 26.66 -7.77
N ASP A 15 3.46 25.97 -8.86
CA ASP A 15 2.06 25.82 -9.26
C ASP A 15 1.40 24.70 -8.45
N ILE A 16 2.13 23.60 -8.27
CA ILE A 16 1.69 22.43 -7.51
C ILE A 16 2.77 22.03 -6.49
N VAL A 17 2.37 21.82 -5.24
CA VAL A 17 3.21 21.20 -4.21
C VAL A 17 2.68 19.81 -3.88
N ILE A 18 3.53 18.78 -4.02
CA ILE A 18 3.27 17.41 -3.61
C ILE A 18 4.01 17.14 -2.30
N ILE A 19 3.29 16.67 -1.26
CA ILE A 19 3.87 16.35 0.04
C ILE A 19 3.97 14.83 0.18
N GLY A 20 5.22 14.33 0.23
CA GLY A 20 5.57 12.91 0.27
C GLY A 20 6.13 12.41 -1.06
N SER A 21 7.26 11.69 -0.97
CA SER A 21 8.01 11.16 -2.13
C SER A 21 7.93 9.63 -2.25
N GLY A 22 6.95 9.02 -1.60
CA GLY A 22 6.64 7.59 -1.75
C GLY A 22 6.01 7.26 -3.10
N TYR A 23 5.51 6.04 -3.25
CA TYR A 23 4.89 5.57 -4.50
C TYR A 23 3.72 6.48 -4.91
N SER A 24 2.84 6.90 -3.98
CA SER A 24 1.74 7.83 -4.27
C SER A 24 2.21 9.16 -4.87
N GLY A 25 3.09 9.88 -4.17
CA GLY A 25 3.56 11.18 -4.65
C GLY A 25 4.33 11.09 -5.96
N THR A 26 5.17 10.05 -6.11
CA THR A 26 5.94 9.83 -7.34
C THR A 26 5.04 9.47 -8.51
N SER A 27 4.02 8.61 -8.31
CA SER A 27 3.06 8.25 -9.36
C SER A 27 2.21 9.44 -9.79
N ILE A 28 1.72 10.25 -8.85
CA ILE A 28 0.97 11.48 -9.16
C ILE A 28 1.85 12.42 -9.99
N ALA A 29 3.11 12.65 -9.56
CA ALA A 29 4.05 13.47 -10.32
C ALA A 29 4.30 12.93 -11.73
N SER A 30 4.40 11.59 -11.88
CA SER A 30 4.57 10.94 -13.17
C SER A 30 3.40 11.24 -14.12
N HIS A 31 2.17 11.03 -13.65
CA HIS A 31 0.98 11.27 -14.46
C HIS A 31 0.78 12.76 -14.80
N LEU A 32 1.06 13.68 -13.88
CA LEU A 32 1.00 15.11 -14.14
C LEU A 32 2.02 15.55 -15.20
N LEU A 33 3.25 15.02 -15.15
CA LEU A 33 4.33 15.39 -16.06
C LEU A 33 4.18 14.71 -17.43
N TRP A 34 3.63 13.51 -17.51
CA TRP A 34 3.41 12.81 -18.79
C TRP A 34 2.21 13.38 -19.53
N ALA A 35 1.11 13.70 -18.84
CA ALA A 35 -0.04 14.37 -19.45
C ALA A 35 0.34 15.73 -20.10
N ASN A 36 1.34 16.42 -19.51
CA ASN A 36 1.85 17.68 -20.09
C ASN A 36 2.66 17.48 -21.39
N GLU A 37 3.17 16.30 -21.69
CA GLU A 37 3.83 16.02 -22.97
C GLU A 37 2.84 15.96 -24.14
N ASP A 38 1.68 15.34 -23.92
CA ASP A 38 0.60 15.31 -24.90
C ASP A 38 0.01 16.72 -25.15
N ASN A 39 0.16 17.62 -24.17
CA ASN A 39 -0.33 19.00 -24.21
C ASN A 39 0.69 20.04 -24.73
N VAL A 40 1.91 19.66 -25.09
CA VAL A 40 2.93 20.61 -25.64
C VAL A 40 2.41 21.35 -26.87
N ASN A 41 1.46 20.78 -27.60
CA ASN A 41 0.80 21.43 -28.75
C ASN A 41 -0.38 22.35 -28.37
N THR A 42 -0.76 22.46 -27.10
CA THR A 42 -1.94 23.24 -26.67
C THR A 42 -1.60 24.64 -26.15
N GLY A 43 -0.31 25.04 -26.10
CA GLY A 43 0.12 26.34 -25.63
C GLY A 43 -0.04 26.57 -24.11
N LEU A 44 -0.34 25.52 -23.34
CA LEU A 44 -0.40 25.62 -21.87
C LEU A 44 1.01 25.75 -21.29
N GLU A 45 1.22 26.72 -20.40
CA GLU A 45 2.49 26.88 -19.69
C GLU A 45 2.81 25.61 -18.88
N LYS A 46 4.08 25.19 -18.93
CA LYS A 46 4.55 24.03 -18.16
C LYS A 46 4.43 24.29 -16.67
N GLN A 47 3.60 23.50 -15.96
CA GLN A 47 3.40 23.62 -14.53
C GLN A 47 4.69 23.37 -13.73
N ARG A 48 5.02 24.24 -12.79
CA ARG A 48 6.15 24.08 -11.86
C ARG A 48 5.71 23.20 -10.70
N ILE A 49 6.19 21.96 -10.68
CA ILE A 49 5.84 20.98 -9.65
C ILE A 49 7.00 20.85 -8.65
N LEU A 50 6.71 21.10 -7.38
CA LEU A 50 7.63 20.94 -6.25
C LEU A 50 7.19 19.77 -5.40
N MET A 51 8.10 18.85 -5.11
CA MET A 51 7.84 17.74 -4.19
C MET A 51 8.65 17.92 -2.89
N LEU A 52 7.97 17.85 -1.76
CA LEU A 52 8.55 18.00 -0.43
C LEU A 52 8.54 16.66 0.30
N GLU A 53 9.69 16.26 0.83
CA GLU A 53 9.88 15.02 1.57
C GLU A 53 10.54 15.31 2.92
N ALA A 54 9.96 14.79 4.00
CA ALA A 54 10.43 15.03 5.35
C ALA A 54 11.76 14.36 5.69
N ARG A 55 12.03 13.21 5.06
CA ARG A 55 13.21 12.36 5.29
C ARG A 55 13.98 12.15 3.99
N ASP A 56 14.63 11.01 3.85
CA ASP A 56 15.17 10.56 2.58
C ASP A 56 14.06 10.16 1.59
N PHE A 57 14.33 10.33 0.31
CA PHE A 57 13.42 9.89 -0.74
C PHE A 57 12.95 8.45 -0.54
N CYS A 58 11.64 8.22 -0.65
CA CYS A 58 11.02 6.90 -0.60
C CYS A 58 11.35 6.08 0.66
N SER A 59 11.63 6.73 1.80
CA SER A 59 12.06 6.07 3.06
C SER A 59 10.89 5.60 3.95
N GLY A 60 9.64 5.94 3.60
CA GLY A 60 8.43 5.50 4.29
C GLY A 60 7.97 4.11 3.88
N ALA A 61 6.66 3.82 4.00
CA ALA A 61 6.05 2.52 3.71
C ALA A 61 6.44 1.93 2.36
N THR A 62 6.60 2.77 1.33
CA THR A 62 6.98 2.34 -0.02
C THR A 62 8.34 1.64 -0.06
N GLY A 63 9.35 2.19 0.59
CA GLY A 63 10.70 1.59 0.63
C GLY A 63 10.84 0.45 1.64
N ARG A 64 9.77 0.08 2.34
CA ARG A 64 9.78 -0.85 3.48
C ARG A 64 8.82 -2.03 3.34
N ASN A 65 7.98 -2.08 2.30
CA ASN A 65 7.06 -3.20 2.06
C ASN A 65 7.74 -4.36 1.29
N GLY A 66 7.09 -5.52 1.28
CA GLY A 66 7.58 -6.73 0.63
C GLY A 66 7.48 -6.73 -0.90
N GLY A 67 6.97 -5.68 -1.54
CA GLY A 67 6.90 -5.55 -2.99
C GLY A 67 5.85 -6.42 -3.67
N HIS A 68 4.89 -6.95 -2.93
CA HIS A 68 3.84 -7.79 -3.46
C HIS A 68 2.76 -6.94 -4.15
N ILE A 69 2.51 -7.18 -5.43
CA ILE A 69 1.39 -6.60 -6.18
C ILE A 69 0.40 -7.71 -6.43
N ARG A 70 -0.56 -7.86 -5.53
CA ARG A 70 -1.59 -8.89 -5.53
C ARG A 70 -2.94 -8.24 -5.34
N GLY A 71 -3.91 -8.55 -6.20
CA GLY A 71 -5.30 -8.19 -5.98
C GLY A 71 -5.96 -9.10 -4.93
N GLU A 72 -6.96 -8.59 -4.25
CA GLU A 72 -7.73 -9.33 -3.22
C GLU A 72 -8.86 -10.18 -3.84
N TYR A 73 -8.65 -10.82 -4.96
CA TYR A 73 -9.65 -11.55 -5.74
C TYR A 73 -10.85 -12.07 -4.93
N GLN A 74 -10.69 -13.23 -4.28
CA GLN A 74 -11.73 -13.83 -3.45
C GLN A 74 -11.64 -13.45 -1.96
N ALA A 75 -10.51 -12.90 -1.51
CA ALA A 75 -10.31 -12.59 -0.09
C ALA A 75 -11.27 -11.49 0.37
N ASP A 76 -11.87 -11.68 1.53
CA ASP A 76 -12.85 -10.77 2.16
C ASP A 76 -14.07 -10.44 1.26
N HIS A 77 -14.29 -11.20 0.18
CA HIS A 77 -15.30 -10.84 -0.84
C HIS A 77 -16.72 -10.81 -0.29
N LYS A 78 -17.05 -11.72 0.64
CA LYS A 78 -18.34 -11.72 1.33
C LYS A 78 -18.53 -10.43 2.14
N SER A 79 -17.53 -10.05 2.91
CA SER A 79 -17.55 -8.82 3.70
C SER A 79 -17.65 -7.56 2.80
N LEU A 80 -17.00 -7.56 1.65
CA LEU A 80 -17.11 -6.47 0.66
C LEU A 80 -18.52 -6.36 0.11
N ILE A 81 -19.16 -7.48 -0.21
CA ILE A 81 -20.58 -7.49 -0.66
C ILE A 81 -21.49 -6.96 0.44
N GLU A 82 -21.32 -7.39 1.69
CA GLU A 82 -22.11 -6.94 2.83
C GLU A 82 -21.96 -5.44 3.09
N LYS A 83 -20.74 -4.88 2.94
CA LYS A 83 -20.46 -3.44 3.16
C LYS A 83 -20.87 -2.55 2.00
N PHE A 84 -20.69 -2.99 0.76
CA PHE A 84 -20.77 -2.11 -0.42
C PHE A 84 -21.66 -2.63 -1.55
N GLY A 85 -22.15 -3.87 -1.47
CA GLY A 85 -22.90 -4.54 -2.52
C GLY A 85 -22.03 -5.24 -3.58
N GLU A 86 -22.67 -6.14 -4.35
CA GLU A 86 -21.97 -7.01 -5.33
C GLU A 86 -21.22 -6.23 -6.40
N GLU A 87 -21.78 -5.13 -6.91
CA GLU A 87 -21.18 -4.35 -8.00
C GLU A 87 -19.88 -3.67 -7.58
N ILE A 88 -19.88 -2.99 -6.42
CA ILE A 88 -18.68 -2.32 -5.90
C ILE A 88 -17.61 -3.36 -5.50
N ALA A 89 -18.01 -4.49 -4.92
CA ALA A 89 -17.08 -5.59 -4.62
C ALA A 89 -16.39 -6.11 -5.90
N ALA A 90 -17.13 -6.25 -7.01
CA ALA A 90 -16.59 -6.64 -8.31
C ALA A 90 -15.71 -5.54 -8.94
N ASP A 91 -16.09 -4.26 -8.80
CA ASP A 91 -15.27 -3.11 -9.26
C ASP A 91 -13.88 -3.12 -8.59
N ILE A 92 -13.81 -3.42 -7.27
CA ILE A 92 -12.54 -3.50 -6.52
C ILE A 92 -11.64 -4.58 -7.11
N VAL A 93 -12.15 -5.80 -7.25
CA VAL A 93 -11.39 -6.93 -7.80
C VAL A 93 -10.88 -6.63 -9.21
N THR A 94 -11.76 -6.11 -10.07
CA THR A 94 -11.42 -5.74 -11.45
C THR A 94 -10.36 -4.64 -11.49
N PHE A 95 -10.50 -3.64 -10.63
CA PHE A 95 -9.54 -2.54 -10.52
C PHE A 95 -8.14 -3.03 -10.13
N GLU A 96 -8.03 -3.87 -9.11
CA GLU A 96 -6.74 -4.38 -8.62
C GLU A 96 -6.09 -5.36 -9.61
N HIS A 97 -6.89 -6.18 -10.30
CA HIS A 97 -6.39 -7.01 -11.38
C HIS A 97 -5.81 -6.16 -12.52
N ASN A 98 -6.55 -5.14 -12.96
CA ASN A 98 -6.10 -4.22 -13.99
C ASN A 98 -4.85 -3.44 -13.57
N GLU A 99 -4.72 -3.10 -12.28
CA GLU A 99 -3.53 -2.46 -11.73
C GLU A 99 -2.30 -3.36 -11.87
N LEU A 100 -2.40 -4.65 -11.54
CA LEU A 100 -1.32 -5.62 -11.74
C LEU A 100 -0.87 -5.65 -13.20
N LEU A 101 -1.82 -5.69 -14.15
CA LEU A 101 -1.51 -5.68 -15.59
C LEU A 101 -0.86 -4.36 -16.03
N LYS A 102 -1.41 -3.20 -15.60
CA LYS A 102 -0.89 -1.87 -15.95
C LYS A 102 0.54 -1.67 -15.43
N VAL A 103 0.79 -1.99 -14.16
CA VAL A 103 2.12 -1.82 -13.55
C VAL A 103 3.13 -2.79 -14.17
N SER A 104 2.75 -4.04 -14.41
CA SER A 104 3.62 -5.01 -15.09
C SER A 104 3.97 -4.56 -16.51
N LYS A 105 2.99 -4.01 -17.24
CA LYS A 105 3.20 -3.46 -18.58
C LYS A 105 4.12 -2.23 -18.53
N LEU A 106 3.87 -1.29 -17.62
CA LEU A 106 4.72 -0.10 -17.43
C LEU A 106 6.18 -0.48 -17.19
N ILE A 107 6.44 -1.46 -16.33
CA ILE A 107 7.79 -1.94 -16.01
C ILE A 107 8.47 -2.51 -17.25
N LYS A 108 7.75 -3.30 -18.04
CA LYS A 108 8.26 -3.91 -19.27
C LYS A 108 8.52 -2.86 -20.35
N ASP A 109 7.56 -1.98 -20.61
CA ASP A 109 7.64 -0.97 -21.67
C ASP A 109 8.80 0.02 -21.44
N LEU A 110 9.02 0.40 -20.18
CA LEU A 110 10.10 1.32 -19.80
C LEU A 110 11.40 0.59 -19.44
N ASN A 111 11.44 -0.73 -19.55
CA ASN A 111 12.59 -1.58 -19.19
C ASN A 111 13.14 -1.25 -17.80
N ILE A 112 12.27 -1.22 -16.78
CA ILE A 112 12.63 -0.85 -15.40
C ILE A 112 13.31 -2.04 -14.70
N ASP A 113 14.58 -1.89 -14.34
CA ASP A 113 15.28 -2.88 -13.49
C ASP A 113 14.81 -2.77 -12.03
N CYS A 114 13.67 -3.40 -11.73
CA CYS A 114 13.09 -3.45 -10.38
C CYS A 114 12.77 -4.88 -9.91
N ASN A 115 13.44 -5.88 -10.45
CA ASN A 115 13.27 -7.29 -10.09
C ASN A 115 11.82 -7.77 -10.29
N LEU A 116 11.14 -7.32 -11.35
CA LEU A 116 9.79 -7.81 -11.67
C LEU A 116 9.78 -9.33 -11.81
N ASP A 117 8.93 -9.99 -11.04
CA ASP A 117 8.71 -11.42 -11.09
C ASP A 117 7.20 -11.71 -11.13
N LEU A 118 6.72 -12.17 -12.30
CA LEU A 118 5.33 -12.58 -12.47
C LEU A 118 5.17 -14.00 -11.91
N ARG A 119 4.32 -14.15 -10.93
CA ARG A 119 4.11 -15.40 -10.19
C ARG A 119 2.63 -15.69 -9.93
N THR A 120 2.40 -16.80 -9.30
CA THR A 120 1.15 -17.16 -8.65
C THR A 120 1.33 -16.97 -7.14
N ALA A 121 0.33 -16.45 -6.45
CA ALA A 121 0.27 -16.48 -4.99
C ALA A 121 -0.52 -17.71 -4.54
N CYS A 122 -0.10 -18.33 -3.44
CA CYS A 122 -0.81 -19.39 -2.76
C CYS A 122 -1.29 -18.90 -1.40
N GLN A 123 -2.60 -18.87 -1.17
CA GLN A 123 -3.20 -18.51 0.12
C GLN A 123 -3.57 -19.78 0.86
N THR A 124 -3.13 -19.90 2.11
CA THR A 124 -3.36 -21.04 2.98
C THR A 124 -4.06 -20.60 4.27
N PHE A 125 -4.61 -21.56 5.00
CA PHE A 125 -5.41 -21.30 6.19
C PHE A 125 -4.93 -22.17 7.35
N ASP A 126 -4.74 -21.59 8.52
CA ASP A 126 -4.08 -22.24 9.66
C ASP A 126 -5.07 -22.81 10.71
N ASP A 127 -6.34 -22.39 10.68
CA ASP A 127 -7.31 -22.82 11.68
C ASP A 127 -8.76 -22.93 11.15
N PRO A 128 -9.66 -23.66 11.87
CA PRO A 128 -11.01 -23.94 11.40
C PRO A 128 -11.89 -22.73 11.11
N LYS A 129 -11.75 -21.64 11.88
CA LYS A 129 -12.56 -20.42 11.65
C LYS A 129 -12.17 -19.77 10.34
N THR A 130 -10.87 -19.62 10.08
CA THR A 130 -10.39 -19.07 8.82
C THR A 130 -10.74 -19.96 7.63
N TYR A 131 -10.93 -21.28 7.82
CA TYR A 131 -11.40 -22.18 6.75
C TYR A 131 -12.81 -21.85 6.30
N GLU A 132 -13.73 -21.67 7.26
CA GLU A 132 -15.13 -21.37 6.97
C GLU A 132 -15.24 -19.99 6.27
N ASP A 133 -14.57 -18.99 6.81
CA ASP A 133 -14.56 -17.64 6.24
C ASP A 133 -13.98 -17.65 4.82
N GLY A 134 -12.86 -18.31 4.59
CA GLY A 134 -12.24 -18.42 3.26
C GLY A 134 -13.13 -19.14 2.23
N LEU A 135 -13.83 -20.21 2.61
CA LEU A 135 -14.79 -20.87 1.72
C LEU A 135 -15.99 -19.99 1.39
N ASN A 136 -16.52 -19.29 2.39
CA ASN A 136 -17.63 -18.35 2.18
C ASN A 136 -17.23 -17.22 1.22
N ASP A 137 -16.03 -16.68 1.35
CA ASP A 137 -15.49 -15.66 0.46
C ASP A 137 -15.33 -16.19 -0.98
N TYR A 138 -14.79 -17.40 -1.13
CA TYR A 138 -14.68 -18.03 -2.44
C TYR A 138 -16.03 -18.20 -3.13
N TYR A 139 -17.04 -18.73 -2.43
CA TYR A 139 -18.36 -18.90 -3.02
C TYR A 139 -19.06 -17.55 -3.28
N ALA A 140 -18.88 -16.55 -2.43
CA ALA A 140 -19.37 -15.21 -2.68
C ALA A 140 -18.76 -14.59 -3.94
N PHE A 141 -17.45 -14.75 -4.14
CA PHE A 141 -16.74 -14.33 -5.35
C PHE A 141 -17.24 -15.07 -6.60
N MET A 142 -17.30 -16.40 -6.56
CA MET A 142 -17.72 -17.21 -7.71
C MET A 142 -19.19 -16.95 -8.12
N ASN A 143 -20.05 -16.62 -7.15
CA ASN A 143 -21.47 -16.35 -7.40
C ASN A 143 -21.77 -14.87 -7.76
N ASN A 144 -20.82 -13.96 -7.59
CA ASN A 144 -21.01 -12.55 -7.93
C ASN A 144 -21.14 -12.40 -9.45
N LYS A 145 -22.34 -11.94 -9.91
CA LYS A 145 -22.69 -11.80 -11.33
C LYS A 145 -21.94 -10.68 -12.07
N PHE A 146 -21.37 -9.72 -11.33
CA PHE A 146 -20.62 -8.60 -11.90
C PHE A 146 -19.15 -8.93 -12.15
N ILE A 147 -18.65 -10.05 -11.64
CA ILE A 147 -17.28 -10.53 -11.91
C ILE A 147 -17.29 -11.33 -13.22
N SER A 148 -16.36 -10.99 -14.12
CA SER A 148 -16.20 -11.68 -15.39
C SER A 148 -15.78 -13.15 -15.18
N GLN A 149 -16.16 -14.02 -16.12
CA GLN A 149 -15.75 -15.43 -16.08
C GLN A 149 -14.21 -15.55 -16.16
N GLU A 150 -13.56 -14.72 -16.93
CA GLU A 150 -12.10 -14.66 -17.02
C GLU A 150 -11.43 -14.47 -15.65
N LEU A 151 -11.92 -13.53 -14.83
CA LEU A 151 -11.40 -13.31 -13.48
C LEU A 151 -11.69 -14.49 -12.54
N LYS A 152 -12.86 -15.11 -12.66
CA LYS A 152 -13.22 -16.31 -11.89
C LYS A 152 -12.30 -17.48 -12.21
N ASP A 153 -11.98 -17.69 -13.47
CA ASP A 153 -11.11 -18.77 -13.95
C ASP A 153 -9.64 -18.61 -13.50
N MET A 154 -9.25 -17.41 -13.04
CA MET A 154 -7.92 -17.15 -12.49
C MET A 154 -7.77 -17.60 -11.04
N VAL A 155 -8.87 -17.81 -10.30
CA VAL A 155 -8.86 -18.25 -8.91
C VAL A 155 -9.06 -19.75 -8.85
N ASN A 156 -8.01 -20.48 -8.46
CA ASN A 156 -8.08 -21.93 -8.36
C ASN A 156 -8.10 -22.36 -6.89
N ILE A 157 -9.00 -23.26 -6.53
CA ILE A 157 -9.09 -23.87 -5.21
C ILE A 157 -8.63 -25.33 -5.27
N TYR A 158 -7.87 -25.77 -4.27
CA TYR A 158 -7.37 -27.13 -4.16
C TYR A 158 -7.67 -27.66 -2.77
N PHE A 159 -8.38 -28.79 -2.71
CA PHE A 159 -8.74 -29.45 -1.46
C PHE A 159 -7.72 -30.51 -1.05
N HIS A 160 -7.66 -30.84 0.23
CA HIS A 160 -6.83 -31.92 0.75
C HIS A 160 -7.17 -33.29 0.06
N PRO A 161 -6.20 -34.16 -0.34
CA PRO A 161 -4.75 -34.00 -0.07
C PRO A 161 -3.98 -33.11 -1.08
N GLN A 162 -4.58 -32.75 -2.21
CA GLN A 162 -3.93 -31.98 -3.28
C GLN A 162 -3.43 -30.60 -2.80
N SER A 163 -4.10 -30.00 -1.82
CA SER A 163 -3.69 -28.71 -1.26
C SER A 163 -2.27 -28.75 -0.68
N ASN A 164 -1.84 -29.85 -0.07
CA ASN A 164 -0.48 -29.99 0.47
C ASN A 164 0.57 -30.02 -0.64
N ASP A 165 0.27 -30.69 -1.76
CA ASP A 165 1.19 -30.79 -2.91
C ASP A 165 1.32 -29.42 -3.61
N VAL A 166 0.22 -28.68 -3.71
CA VAL A 166 0.19 -27.35 -4.33
C VAL A 166 0.90 -26.33 -3.46
N SER A 167 0.63 -26.31 -2.16
CA SER A 167 1.20 -25.31 -1.23
C SER A 167 2.65 -25.55 -0.83
N GLU A 168 3.21 -26.73 -1.16
CA GLU A 168 4.58 -27.16 -0.80
C GLU A 168 4.82 -27.29 0.72
N HIS A 169 3.75 -27.26 1.52
CA HIS A 169 3.80 -27.50 2.98
C HIS A 169 2.42 -27.96 3.48
N LYS A 170 2.39 -28.41 4.73
CA LYS A 170 1.12 -28.81 5.34
C LYS A 170 0.24 -27.60 5.60
N VAL A 171 -0.92 -27.59 4.94
CA VAL A 171 -1.95 -26.57 5.10
C VAL A 171 -3.24 -27.19 5.59
N GLY A 172 -4.23 -26.36 5.88
CA GLY A 172 -5.58 -26.79 6.20
C GLY A 172 -6.27 -27.56 5.06
N PRO A 173 -7.62 -27.69 5.11
CA PRO A 173 -8.37 -28.52 4.20
C PRO A 173 -8.31 -28.06 2.74
N PHE A 174 -7.87 -26.83 2.46
CA PHE A 174 -7.74 -26.29 1.10
C PHE A 174 -6.74 -25.14 1.05
N CYS A 175 -6.35 -24.76 -0.17
CA CYS A 175 -5.63 -23.52 -0.48
C CYS A 175 -6.16 -22.90 -1.78
N TYR A 176 -5.89 -21.61 -1.98
CA TYR A 176 -6.15 -20.92 -3.25
C TYR A 176 -4.87 -20.55 -3.96
N THR A 177 -4.97 -20.48 -5.31
CA THR A 177 -3.94 -19.83 -6.09
C THR A 177 -4.54 -18.72 -6.96
N VAL A 178 -3.84 -17.57 -7.02
CA VAL A 178 -4.25 -16.38 -7.77
C VAL A 178 -3.04 -15.75 -8.46
N PRO A 179 -3.23 -15.04 -9.59
CA PRO A 179 -2.16 -14.29 -10.23
C PRO A 179 -1.59 -13.21 -9.31
N THR A 180 -0.28 -13.01 -9.39
CA THR A 180 0.42 -11.94 -8.67
C THR A 180 1.70 -11.54 -9.37
N CYS A 181 2.31 -10.45 -8.93
CA CYS A 181 3.72 -10.19 -9.19
C CYS A 181 4.41 -9.60 -7.97
N SER A 182 5.72 -9.66 -7.99
CA SER A 182 6.56 -8.97 -7.02
C SER A 182 7.58 -8.07 -7.73
N VAL A 183 7.94 -7.00 -7.04
CA VAL A 183 8.92 -6.03 -7.49
C VAL A 183 9.79 -5.60 -6.31
N TRP A 184 10.91 -4.94 -6.55
CA TRP A 184 11.60 -4.15 -5.54
C TRP A 184 11.04 -2.71 -5.57
N PRO A 185 10.15 -2.31 -4.65
CA PRO A 185 9.41 -1.05 -4.75
C PRO A 185 10.32 0.18 -4.80
N TYR A 186 11.40 0.18 -4.01
CA TYR A 186 12.37 1.28 -4.00
C TYR A 186 13.02 1.48 -5.38
N LYS A 187 13.37 0.40 -6.10
CA LYS A 187 13.93 0.50 -7.45
C LYS A 187 12.90 1.04 -8.43
N LEU A 188 11.67 0.53 -8.42
CA LEU A 188 10.57 1.00 -9.27
C LEU A 188 10.36 2.51 -9.09
N VAL A 189 10.14 2.94 -7.85
CA VAL A 189 9.83 4.33 -7.54
C VAL A 189 11.03 5.25 -7.77
N THR A 190 12.26 4.77 -7.56
CA THR A 190 13.48 5.52 -7.90
C THR A 190 13.61 5.75 -9.41
N PHE A 191 13.26 4.77 -10.23
CA PHE A 191 13.26 4.94 -11.69
C PHE A 191 12.24 6.01 -12.12
N LEU A 192 10.99 5.89 -11.64
CA LEU A 192 9.94 6.87 -11.93
C LEU A 192 10.34 8.29 -11.49
N MET A 193 10.91 8.42 -10.28
CA MET A 193 11.39 9.70 -9.77
C MET A 193 12.48 10.31 -10.65
N LYS A 194 13.47 9.50 -11.08
CA LYS A 194 14.51 9.99 -12.00
C LYS A 194 13.91 10.53 -13.30
N LYS A 195 12.88 9.88 -13.84
CA LYS A 195 12.15 10.37 -15.01
C LYS A 195 11.42 11.69 -14.72
N CYS A 196 10.77 11.81 -13.56
CA CYS A 196 10.13 13.06 -13.14
C CYS A 196 11.13 14.21 -13.01
N LEU A 197 12.31 13.97 -12.43
CA LEU A 197 13.38 14.95 -12.31
C LEU A 197 13.89 15.43 -13.70
N GLN A 198 14.08 14.50 -14.64
CA GLN A 198 14.44 14.83 -16.02
C GLN A 198 13.39 15.71 -16.72
N LYS A 199 12.12 15.57 -16.32
CA LYS A 199 11.00 16.38 -16.84
C LYS A 199 10.80 17.70 -16.07
N GLY A 200 11.65 18.01 -15.09
CA GLY A 200 11.67 19.29 -14.38
C GLY A 200 10.93 19.30 -13.04
N LEU A 201 10.60 18.15 -12.45
CA LEU A 201 10.18 18.07 -11.06
C LEU A 201 11.29 18.65 -10.16
N ASN A 202 10.94 19.50 -9.20
CA ASN A 202 11.84 19.91 -8.13
C ASN A 202 11.58 19.05 -6.88
N LEU A 203 12.53 18.21 -6.48
CA LEU A 203 12.46 17.41 -5.27
C LEU A 203 13.31 18.02 -4.17
N GLN A 204 12.75 18.20 -2.97
CA GLN A 204 13.40 18.72 -1.77
C GLN A 204 13.25 17.72 -0.62
N THR A 205 14.28 16.91 -0.38
CA THR A 205 14.32 16.03 0.81
C THR A 205 14.73 16.80 2.07
N TYR A 206 14.49 16.22 3.24
CA TYR A 206 14.70 16.86 4.55
C TYR A 206 14.00 18.23 4.64
N THR A 207 12.80 18.31 4.03
CA THR A 207 11.96 19.48 4.00
C THR A 207 10.58 19.10 4.54
N THR A 208 10.48 19.10 5.85
CA THR A 208 9.27 18.69 6.57
C THR A 208 8.23 19.79 6.52
N VAL A 209 7.07 19.50 5.94
CA VAL A 209 5.89 20.37 6.02
C VAL A 209 5.34 20.33 7.45
N LYS A 210 5.15 21.49 8.05
CA LYS A 210 4.62 21.65 9.41
C LYS A 210 3.11 21.88 9.41
N HIS A 211 2.63 22.76 8.55
CA HIS A 211 1.21 23.06 8.36
C HIS A 211 0.96 23.78 7.03
N LEU A 212 -0.30 23.94 6.70
CA LEU A 212 -0.81 24.62 5.52
C LEU A 212 -1.65 25.81 5.95
N GLU A 213 -1.43 26.98 5.33
CA GLU A 213 -2.22 28.18 5.54
C GLU A 213 -2.90 28.57 4.21
N LYS A 214 -4.16 28.98 4.27
CA LYS A 214 -4.83 29.52 3.08
C LYS A 214 -4.31 30.93 2.78
N THR A 215 -4.15 31.21 1.49
CA THR A 215 -3.88 32.58 1.03
C THR A 215 -5.19 33.26 0.59
N ASP A 216 -5.18 34.56 0.45
CA ASP A 216 -6.36 35.37 0.06
C ASP A 216 -6.87 35.01 -1.37
N GLY A 217 -6.06 34.33 -2.20
CA GLY A 217 -6.32 34.03 -3.60
C GLY A 217 -6.61 32.55 -3.91
N MET A 218 -7.30 31.80 -3.09
CA MET A 218 -7.60 30.36 -3.28
C MET A 218 -6.36 29.44 -3.36
N GLY A 219 -5.16 29.93 -3.08
CA GLY A 219 -3.92 29.18 -3.01
C GLY A 219 -3.56 28.80 -1.59
N TRP A 220 -2.34 28.29 -1.43
CA TRP A 220 -1.81 27.80 -0.18
C TRP A 220 -0.39 28.32 0.11
N LEU A 221 -0.12 28.63 1.37
CA LEU A 221 1.22 28.81 1.91
C LEU A 221 1.61 27.50 2.62
N VAL A 222 2.59 26.81 2.08
CA VAL A 222 3.14 25.57 2.66
C VAL A 222 4.29 25.93 3.58
N VAL A 223 4.09 25.78 4.89
CA VAL A 223 5.10 26.11 5.91
C VAL A 223 5.96 24.89 6.20
N THR A 224 7.27 25.03 6.06
CA THR A 224 8.24 23.96 6.26
C THR A 224 9.29 24.30 7.31
N ASN A 225 10.15 23.34 7.67
CA ASN A 225 11.33 23.58 8.51
C ASN A 225 12.45 24.39 7.81
N ARG A 226 12.30 24.68 6.50
CA ARG A 226 13.31 25.39 5.68
C ARG A 226 12.81 26.73 5.13
N GLY A 227 11.59 27.10 5.42
CA GLY A 227 10.93 28.30 4.89
C GLY A 227 9.53 27.99 4.37
N THR A 228 8.95 28.90 3.64
CA THR A 228 7.58 28.83 3.12
C THR A 228 7.56 28.79 1.60
N VAL A 229 6.53 28.15 1.05
CA VAL A 229 6.29 28.05 -0.39
C VAL A 229 4.85 28.46 -0.69
N ASN A 230 4.67 29.46 -1.57
CA ASN A 230 3.35 29.78 -2.11
C ASN A 230 3.01 28.83 -3.27
N CYS A 231 1.79 28.32 -3.31
CA CYS A 231 1.36 27.48 -4.43
C CYS A 231 -0.15 27.59 -4.70
N LYS A 232 -0.54 27.20 -5.92
CA LYS A 232 -1.96 27.17 -6.33
C LYS A 232 -2.67 25.93 -5.82
N LYS A 233 -1.99 24.77 -5.86
CA LYS A 233 -2.55 23.45 -5.51
C LYS A 233 -1.60 22.70 -4.57
N VAL A 234 -2.17 21.97 -3.61
CA VAL A 234 -1.43 21.08 -2.70
C VAL A 234 -1.96 19.67 -2.85
N ILE A 235 -1.07 18.69 -2.89
CA ILE A 235 -1.38 17.27 -2.92
C ILE A 235 -0.74 16.58 -1.72
N CYS A 236 -1.56 16.05 -0.81
CA CYS A 236 -1.10 15.28 0.33
C CYS A 236 -1.00 13.80 -0.05
N ALA A 237 0.22 13.29 -0.23
CA ALA A 237 0.56 11.88 -0.48
C ALA A 237 1.27 11.29 0.75
N THR A 238 0.76 11.58 1.94
CA THR A 238 1.44 11.43 3.24
C THR A 238 1.06 10.17 4.02
N ASN A 239 0.12 9.38 3.49
CA ASN A 239 -0.36 8.11 4.04
C ASN A 239 -0.52 8.13 5.58
N ALA A 240 0.29 7.40 6.35
CA ALA A 240 0.22 7.34 7.81
C ALA A 240 0.44 8.69 8.52
N TYR A 241 1.09 9.63 7.86
CA TYR A 241 1.43 10.93 8.43
C TYR A 241 0.40 12.03 8.09
N THR A 242 -0.70 11.68 7.41
CA THR A 242 -1.72 12.63 6.92
C THR A 242 -2.29 13.50 8.04
N ARG A 243 -2.57 12.95 9.21
CA ARG A 243 -3.13 13.71 10.35
C ARG A 243 -2.22 14.81 10.89
N ALA A 244 -0.91 14.73 10.66
CA ALA A 244 0.04 15.78 11.07
C ALA A 244 -0.12 17.07 10.26
N ILE A 245 -0.68 16.98 9.05
CA ILE A 245 -0.90 18.11 8.13
C ILE A 245 -2.39 18.42 8.02
N LEU A 246 -3.24 17.40 8.06
CA LEU A 246 -4.70 17.48 7.98
C LEU A 246 -5.31 16.85 9.25
N PRO A 247 -5.43 17.64 10.36
CA PRO A 247 -5.90 17.11 11.64
C PRO A 247 -7.29 16.47 11.58
N GLU A 248 -8.15 16.90 10.64
CA GLU A 248 -9.47 16.33 10.40
C GLU A 248 -9.44 14.84 9.99
N PHE A 249 -8.29 14.31 9.61
CA PHE A 249 -8.07 12.89 9.35
C PHE A 249 -7.55 12.11 10.55
N GLY A 250 -7.38 12.74 11.72
CA GLY A 250 -6.88 12.10 12.93
C GLY A 250 -7.70 10.91 13.44
N THR A 251 -9.02 10.92 13.18
CA THR A 251 -9.94 9.83 13.51
C THR A 251 -10.36 8.98 12.29
N LYS A 252 -9.77 9.21 11.13
CA LYS A 252 -10.13 8.53 9.86
C LYS A 252 -9.00 7.71 9.30
N ILE A 253 -7.76 8.10 9.55
CA ILE A 253 -6.56 7.40 9.08
C ILE A 253 -5.66 7.13 10.28
N MET A 254 -5.61 5.86 10.69
CA MET A 254 -4.82 5.40 11.82
C MET A 254 -3.45 4.87 11.33
N PRO A 255 -2.33 5.38 11.85
CA PRO A 255 -1.03 4.78 11.65
C PRO A 255 -0.95 3.40 12.30
N VAL A 256 -0.49 2.40 11.56
CA VAL A 256 -0.25 1.05 12.08
C VAL A 256 1.11 0.59 11.56
N LYS A 257 1.97 0.11 12.46
CA LYS A 257 3.26 -0.46 12.05
C LYS A 257 3.05 -1.86 11.48
N GLY A 258 3.79 -2.16 10.41
CA GLY A 258 3.97 -3.51 9.91
C GLY A 258 5.43 -3.92 10.03
N VAL A 259 5.69 -5.18 10.24
CA VAL A 259 7.05 -5.72 10.37
C VAL A 259 7.37 -6.63 9.19
N VAL A 260 8.58 -6.49 8.70
CA VAL A 260 9.07 -7.22 7.52
C VAL A 260 10.47 -7.72 7.80
N SER A 261 10.78 -8.94 7.37
CA SER A 261 12.09 -9.58 7.49
C SER A 261 12.62 -10.01 6.14
N HIS A 262 13.89 -9.78 5.89
CA HIS A 262 14.65 -10.40 4.81
C HIS A 262 15.32 -11.67 5.33
N ILE A 263 14.96 -12.79 4.74
CA ILE A 263 15.45 -14.12 5.11
C ILE A 263 16.16 -14.70 3.90
N LYS A 264 17.42 -15.10 4.08
CA LYS A 264 18.24 -15.61 3.00
C LYS A 264 18.92 -16.94 3.36
N PRO A 265 19.17 -17.81 2.37
CA PRO A 265 19.93 -19.04 2.59
C PRO A 265 21.40 -18.73 2.83
N LEU A 266 22.08 -19.53 3.66
CA LEU A 266 23.53 -19.47 3.86
C LEU A 266 24.33 -20.04 2.68
N LYS A 267 23.71 -20.99 1.95
CA LYS A 267 24.30 -21.62 0.76
C LYS A 267 23.24 -21.68 -0.34
N GLU A 268 23.67 -21.57 -1.59
CA GLU A 268 22.79 -21.84 -2.70
C GLU A 268 22.33 -23.29 -2.68
N THR A 269 21.02 -23.52 -2.84
CA THR A 269 20.42 -24.83 -2.98
C THR A 269 19.62 -24.90 -4.28
N PRO A 270 19.35 -26.09 -4.84
CA PRO A 270 18.54 -26.21 -6.05
C PRO A 270 17.04 -25.93 -5.82
N GLY A 271 16.58 -25.91 -4.56
CA GLY A 271 15.18 -25.69 -4.21
C GLY A 271 14.76 -24.22 -4.36
N LYS A 272 13.55 -23.97 -4.82
CA LYS A 272 12.93 -22.63 -4.89
C LYS A 272 11.49 -22.73 -4.44
N LEU A 273 11.04 -21.75 -3.66
CA LEU A 273 9.61 -21.59 -3.40
C LEU A 273 8.89 -21.28 -4.72
N LYS A 274 7.85 -22.06 -5.00
CA LYS A 274 7.09 -22.00 -6.25
C LYS A 274 6.20 -20.76 -6.32
N TYR A 275 5.64 -20.36 -5.18
CA TYR A 275 4.65 -19.32 -5.06
C TYR A 275 5.16 -18.15 -4.19
N ASN A 276 4.46 -17.02 -4.26
CA ASN A 276 4.36 -16.13 -3.13
C ASN A 276 3.26 -16.66 -2.22
N TYR A 277 3.42 -16.53 -0.90
CA TYR A 277 2.48 -17.14 0.05
C TYR A 277 1.76 -16.08 0.87
N TYR A 278 0.54 -16.42 1.28
CA TYR A 278 -0.21 -15.75 2.32
C TYR A 278 -0.81 -16.80 3.25
N HIS A 279 -0.35 -16.79 4.51
CA HIS A 279 -0.77 -17.74 5.54
C HIS A 279 -1.82 -17.07 6.41
N THR A 280 -3.10 -17.29 6.10
CA THR A 280 -4.22 -16.72 6.84
C THR A 280 -4.29 -17.35 8.24
N ASN A 281 -4.30 -16.52 9.25
CA ASN A 281 -4.48 -16.91 10.65
C ASN A 281 -5.32 -15.85 11.37
N PRO A 282 -5.87 -16.14 12.58
CA PRO A 282 -6.73 -15.20 13.31
C PRO A 282 -6.09 -13.87 13.71
N CYS A 283 -4.76 -13.72 13.51
CA CYS A 283 -3.98 -12.53 13.86
C CYS A 283 -3.39 -11.87 12.60
N GLU A 284 -4.19 -11.59 11.58
CA GLU A 284 -3.83 -10.91 10.31
C GLU A 284 -2.96 -11.69 9.33
N GLY A 285 -2.52 -12.88 9.64
CA GLY A 285 -1.73 -13.67 8.69
C GLY A 285 -0.29 -13.19 8.44
N ASP A 286 0.45 -14.04 7.76
CA ASP A 286 1.80 -13.75 7.29
C ASP A 286 1.87 -13.83 5.78
N TYR A 287 2.65 -12.98 5.15
CA TYR A 287 2.94 -13.10 3.73
C TYR A 287 4.42 -13.39 3.46
N VAL A 288 4.70 -14.07 2.36
CA VAL A 288 6.05 -14.34 1.88
C VAL A 288 6.15 -14.00 0.40
N THR A 289 7.06 -13.10 0.06
CA THR A 289 7.47 -12.82 -1.31
C THR A 289 8.77 -13.58 -1.59
N ALA A 290 8.69 -14.62 -2.43
CA ALA A 290 9.84 -15.43 -2.79
C ALA A 290 10.66 -14.79 -3.91
N HIS A 291 11.99 -14.91 -3.84
CA HIS A 291 12.90 -14.31 -4.80
C HIS A 291 13.68 -15.39 -5.58
N LYS A 292 14.24 -15.00 -6.73
CA LYS A 292 14.99 -15.89 -7.62
C LYS A 292 16.30 -16.41 -7.01
N ASP A 293 16.88 -15.64 -6.10
CA ASP A 293 18.10 -15.99 -5.35
C ASP A 293 17.81 -16.81 -4.09
N MET A 294 16.58 -17.35 -3.99
CA MET A 294 16.08 -18.12 -2.84
C MET A 294 15.92 -17.31 -1.54
N SER A 295 16.24 -16.04 -1.53
CA SER A 295 15.83 -15.17 -0.43
C SER A 295 14.32 -14.97 -0.43
N MET A 296 13.79 -14.57 0.71
CA MET A 296 12.38 -14.23 0.84
C MET A 296 12.21 -12.96 1.67
N ILE A 297 11.18 -12.21 1.35
CA ILE A 297 10.66 -11.17 2.21
C ILE A 297 9.44 -11.70 2.91
N ALA A 298 9.51 -11.89 4.22
CA ALA A 298 8.40 -12.32 5.06
C ALA A 298 7.88 -11.12 5.87
N GLY A 299 6.57 -10.91 5.87
CA GLY A 299 5.93 -9.85 6.63
C GLY A 299 4.71 -10.37 7.36
N GLY A 300 4.29 -9.65 8.41
CA GLY A 300 3.21 -10.05 9.30
C GLY A 300 3.69 -10.18 10.75
N GLY A 301 3.60 -11.38 11.31
CA GLY A 301 3.97 -11.64 12.70
C GLY A 301 2.92 -11.16 13.69
N GLY A 302 1.67 -10.95 13.26
CA GLY A 302 0.55 -10.49 14.08
C GLY A 302 0.39 -11.27 15.38
N LYS A 303 0.64 -12.58 15.36
CA LYS A 303 0.63 -13.45 16.55
C LYS A 303 1.50 -12.93 17.72
N THR A 304 2.49 -12.08 17.46
CA THR A 304 3.45 -11.57 18.45
C THR A 304 3.00 -10.25 19.07
N TYR A 305 2.16 -9.46 18.39
CA TYR A 305 1.82 -8.10 18.83
C TYR A 305 0.32 -7.78 18.90
N MET A 306 -0.58 -8.63 18.35
CA MET A 306 -2.03 -8.38 18.38
C MET A 306 -2.63 -8.52 19.79
N LYS A 307 -1.81 -8.66 20.82
CA LYS A 307 -2.22 -8.71 22.23
C LYS A 307 -1.58 -7.58 23.03
N TYR A 308 -2.32 -7.11 24.04
CA TYR A 308 -1.78 -6.14 24.99
C TYR A 308 -0.64 -6.76 25.83
N PRO A 309 0.47 -6.04 26.14
CA PRO A 309 0.68 -4.62 25.81
C PRO A 309 1.30 -4.37 24.42
N ASN A 310 1.73 -5.39 23.70
CA ASN A 310 2.53 -5.27 22.47
C ASN A 310 1.79 -4.53 21.35
N ILE A 311 0.47 -4.63 21.30
CA ILE A 311 -0.36 -3.92 20.31
C ILE A 311 -0.14 -2.40 20.37
N MET A 312 0.19 -1.84 21.53
CA MET A 312 0.47 -0.41 21.71
C MET A 312 1.76 0.05 21.01
N GLU A 313 2.66 -0.88 20.70
CA GLU A 313 3.85 -0.55 19.91
C GLU A 313 3.55 -0.46 18.41
N MET A 314 2.42 -1.00 17.97
CA MET A 314 2.04 -1.12 16.57
C MET A 314 1.00 -0.09 16.17
N TYR A 315 -0.09 0.07 16.94
CA TYR A 315 -1.20 0.94 16.62
C TYR A 315 -0.97 2.38 17.09
N ASN A 316 -1.49 3.34 16.34
CA ASN A 316 -1.37 4.77 16.60
C ASN A 316 0.09 5.24 16.74
N ASN A 317 1.03 4.54 16.14
CA ASN A 317 2.46 4.77 16.26
C ASN A 317 3.08 5.00 14.89
N THR A 318 3.79 6.11 14.73
CA THR A 318 4.51 6.51 13.50
C THR A 318 6.02 6.32 13.59
N ASP A 319 6.52 5.76 14.68
CA ASP A 319 7.95 5.47 14.84
C ASP A 319 8.31 4.15 14.16
N ASP A 320 8.83 4.25 12.95
CA ASP A 320 9.30 3.12 12.14
C ASP A 320 10.82 2.85 12.29
N SER A 321 11.46 3.40 13.32
CA SER A 321 12.89 3.25 13.58
C SER A 321 13.27 1.88 14.15
N PHE A 322 12.31 1.14 14.71
CA PHE A 322 12.52 -0.18 15.29
C PHE A 322 11.38 -1.16 15.00
N ALA A 323 11.70 -2.45 14.97
CA ALA A 323 10.75 -3.55 15.00
C ALA A 323 10.69 -4.15 16.43
N PRO A 324 9.51 -4.61 16.91
CA PRO A 324 9.41 -5.24 18.24
C PRO A 324 10.25 -6.51 18.33
N ASN A 325 10.94 -6.70 19.46
CA ASN A 325 11.82 -7.87 19.67
C ASN A 325 11.07 -9.20 19.50
N ALA A 326 9.82 -9.30 19.99
CA ALA A 326 9.02 -10.51 19.85
C ALA A 326 8.80 -10.90 18.38
N THR A 327 8.64 -9.91 17.49
CA THR A 327 8.46 -10.15 16.06
C THR A 327 9.80 -10.49 15.37
N ILE A 328 10.90 -9.87 15.79
CA ILE A 328 12.24 -10.26 15.33
C ILE A 328 12.51 -11.73 15.63
N GLU A 329 12.24 -12.17 16.88
CA GLU A 329 12.38 -13.58 17.28
C GLU A 329 11.46 -14.51 16.51
N TYR A 330 10.23 -14.08 16.21
CA TYR A 330 9.28 -14.85 15.42
C TYR A 330 9.83 -15.18 14.03
N PHE A 331 10.46 -14.21 13.35
CA PHE A 331 11.02 -14.41 12.02
C PHE A 331 12.41 -15.05 12.01
N ARG A 332 13.06 -15.28 13.17
CA ARG A 332 14.42 -15.84 13.24
C ARG A 332 14.54 -17.18 12.52
N ASP A 333 13.63 -18.12 12.81
CA ASP A 333 13.63 -19.49 12.25
C ASP A 333 12.44 -19.72 11.31
N TYR A 334 11.90 -18.64 10.74
CA TYR A 334 10.63 -18.69 10.00
C TYR A 334 10.67 -19.67 8.82
N ALA A 335 11.75 -19.62 8.00
CA ALA A 335 11.88 -20.50 6.84
C ALA A 335 11.89 -21.98 7.23
N ALA A 336 12.63 -22.34 8.29
CA ALA A 336 12.72 -23.74 8.76
C ALA A 336 11.37 -24.23 9.34
N LYS A 337 10.61 -23.34 9.98
CA LYS A 337 9.30 -23.68 10.56
C LYS A 337 8.20 -23.81 9.51
N MET A 338 8.15 -22.86 8.58
CA MET A 338 7.06 -22.80 7.59
C MET A 338 7.31 -23.67 6.38
N TYR A 339 8.56 -23.85 5.97
CA TYR A 339 8.95 -24.55 4.76
C TYR A 339 10.06 -25.57 5.03
N PRO A 340 9.83 -26.61 5.86
CA PRO A 340 10.88 -27.54 6.30
C PRO A 340 11.54 -28.28 5.15
N ASP A 341 10.80 -28.67 4.11
CA ASP A 341 11.36 -29.36 2.95
C ASP A 341 12.22 -28.45 2.07
N PHE A 342 11.88 -27.16 1.99
CA PHE A 342 12.66 -26.15 1.31
C PHE A 342 13.94 -25.81 2.09
N ALA A 343 13.86 -25.80 3.42
CA ALA A 343 14.96 -25.43 4.30
C ALA A 343 15.88 -26.59 4.71
N LYS A 344 15.60 -27.85 4.30
CA LYS A 344 16.34 -29.05 4.75
C LYS A 344 17.80 -29.10 4.33
N ASP A 345 18.14 -28.50 3.18
CA ASP A 345 19.46 -28.60 2.57
C ASP A 345 20.39 -27.43 2.90
N THR A 346 19.87 -26.41 3.56
CA THR A 346 20.65 -25.24 3.97
C THR A 346 20.01 -24.53 5.16
N ASP A 347 20.85 -23.91 5.98
CA ASP A 347 20.37 -23.00 7.01
C ASP A 347 19.93 -21.67 6.36
N PHE A 348 18.84 -21.10 6.88
CA PHE A 348 18.39 -19.77 6.57
C PHE A 348 18.67 -18.83 7.72
N ILE A 349 19.07 -17.60 7.41
CA ILE A 349 19.26 -16.54 8.40
C ILE A 349 18.28 -15.42 8.18
N ASN A 350 17.78 -14.88 9.26
CA ASN A 350 17.14 -13.57 9.25
C ASN A 350 18.23 -12.51 9.14
N ASP A 351 18.44 -12.01 7.93
CA ASP A 351 19.48 -11.03 7.62
C ASP A 351 19.18 -9.67 8.22
N TYR A 352 17.92 -9.24 8.13
CA TYR A 352 17.46 -7.96 8.65
C TYR A 352 15.95 -7.92 8.85
N THR A 353 15.49 -7.38 9.98
CA THR A 353 14.07 -7.12 10.26
C THR A 353 13.86 -5.63 10.49
N TRP A 354 12.82 -5.08 9.87
CA TRP A 354 12.48 -3.65 9.97
C TRP A 354 10.98 -3.43 10.09
N ALA A 355 10.60 -2.23 10.52
CA ALA A 355 9.21 -1.80 10.56
C ALA A 355 8.94 -0.73 9.49
N GLY A 356 7.68 -0.61 9.09
CA GLY A 356 7.15 0.46 8.26
C GLY A 356 5.77 0.91 8.78
N CYS A 357 5.40 2.17 8.54
CA CYS A 357 4.10 2.68 8.96
C CYS A 357 3.10 2.59 7.81
N MET A 358 2.12 1.74 7.97
CA MET A 358 0.91 1.69 7.16
C MET A 358 -0.12 2.70 7.66
N ALA A 359 -1.22 2.85 6.94
CA ALA A 359 -2.32 3.74 7.30
C ALA A 359 -3.64 3.02 7.07
N TYR A 360 -4.40 2.80 8.12
CA TYR A 360 -5.69 2.12 8.07
C TYR A 360 -6.83 3.11 8.19
N SER A 361 -7.85 2.94 7.36
CA SER A 361 -9.15 3.60 7.48
C SER A 361 -10.17 2.61 8.04
N ASN A 362 -11.29 3.12 8.53
CA ASN A 362 -12.32 2.27 9.13
C ASN A 362 -13.07 1.38 8.14
N ASP A 363 -13.02 1.69 6.87
CA ASP A 363 -13.67 0.92 5.78
C ASP A 363 -12.68 0.15 4.90
N ASP A 364 -11.40 0.13 5.29
CA ASP A 364 -10.29 -0.57 4.63
C ASP A 364 -9.93 -0.02 3.24
N PHE A 365 -10.38 1.21 2.90
CA PHE A 365 -10.11 1.81 1.61
C PHE A 365 -9.46 3.20 1.69
N PRO A 366 -8.65 3.58 0.68
CA PRO A 366 -7.97 4.85 0.66
C PRO A 366 -8.94 6.03 0.51
N PHE A 367 -8.50 7.21 0.91
CA PHE A 367 -9.15 8.49 0.64
C PHE A 367 -8.49 9.14 -0.58
N ILE A 368 -9.21 9.22 -1.70
CA ILE A 368 -8.73 9.78 -2.97
C ILE A 368 -9.67 10.90 -3.43
N GLY A 369 -9.14 12.10 -3.65
CA GLY A 369 -9.93 13.21 -4.20
C GLY A 369 -9.55 14.59 -3.71
N GLU A 370 -10.40 15.56 -4.04
CA GLU A 370 -10.27 16.96 -3.63
C GLU A 370 -11.05 17.24 -2.33
N LEU A 371 -10.48 18.07 -1.50
CA LEU A 371 -11.09 18.52 -0.22
C LEU A 371 -11.81 19.86 -0.31
N GLY A 372 -12.06 20.37 -1.51
CA GLY A 372 -12.71 21.67 -1.73
C GLY A 372 -14.09 21.79 -1.07
N LYS A 373 -14.92 20.76 -1.19
CA LYS A 373 -16.25 20.69 -0.55
C LYS A 373 -16.20 20.69 0.99
N TYR A 374 -15.04 20.42 1.57
CA TYR A 374 -14.81 20.40 3.02
C TYR A 374 -13.98 21.60 3.49
N GLY A 375 -14.05 22.69 2.74
CA GLY A 375 -13.43 23.96 3.10
C GLY A 375 -11.94 24.07 2.78
N ARG A 376 -11.40 23.17 1.94
CA ARG A 376 -9.99 23.16 1.52
C ARG A 376 -9.87 23.15 -0.02
N PRO A 377 -10.21 24.26 -0.69
CA PRO A 377 -10.17 24.32 -2.16
C PRO A 377 -8.75 24.12 -2.68
N ASN A 378 -8.62 23.43 -3.83
CA ASN A 378 -7.34 23.11 -4.46
C ASN A 378 -6.38 22.28 -3.57
N LEU A 379 -6.90 21.60 -2.55
CA LEU A 379 -6.17 20.62 -1.75
C LEU A 379 -6.69 19.22 -2.06
N TYR A 380 -5.75 18.35 -2.42
CA TYR A 380 -6.01 16.98 -2.85
C TYR A 380 -5.36 15.99 -1.89
N LEU A 381 -5.97 14.83 -1.73
CA LEU A 381 -5.49 13.76 -0.85
C LEU A 381 -5.43 12.43 -1.59
N GLN A 382 -4.36 11.68 -1.36
CA GLN A 382 -4.23 10.26 -1.70
C GLN A 382 -3.51 9.54 -0.56
N ALA A 383 -4.27 8.93 0.37
CA ALA A 383 -3.75 8.33 1.58
C ALA A 383 -4.70 7.27 2.17
N GLY A 384 -4.22 6.48 3.15
CA GLY A 384 -5.05 5.50 3.86
C GLY A 384 -5.18 4.17 3.12
N PHE A 385 -4.09 3.64 2.56
CA PHE A 385 -4.11 2.43 1.72
C PHE A 385 -4.20 1.10 2.46
N CYS A 386 -4.35 1.08 3.79
CA CYS A 386 -4.65 -0.10 4.60
C CYS A 386 -3.68 -1.29 4.36
N GLY A 387 -2.37 -1.02 4.27
CA GLY A 387 -1.37 -2.04 3.94
C GLY A 387 -1.39 -2.51 2.47
N HIS A 388 -2.41 -2.14 1.70
CA HIS A 388 -2.70 -2.65 0.35
C HIS A 388 -2.51 -1.60 -0.76
N GLY A 389 -1.44 -0.81 -0.69
CA GLY A 389 -1.19 0.28 -1.65
C GLY A 389 -0.60 -0.17 -2.99
N MET A 390 0.20 -1.23 -3.01
CA MET A 390 0.91 -1.64 -4.23
C MET A 390 -0.03 -1.98 -5.40
N PRO A 391 -1.17 -2.68 -5.21
CA PRO A 391 -2.14 -2.96 -6.28
C PRO A 391 -3.20 -1.86 -6.50
N ARG A 392 -2.99 -0.63 -5.98
CA ARG A 392 -3.99 0.45 -6.08
C ARG A 392 -3.41 1.80 -6.52
N ILE A 393 -2.17 2.10 -6.12
CA ILE A 393 -1.62 3.47 -6.14
C ILE A 393 -1.47 4.03 -7.55
N TRP A 394 -1.02 3.26 -8.54
CA TRP A 394 -0.71 3.78 -9.87
C TRP A 394 -1.96 4.33 -10.56
N SER A 395 -3.03 3.53 -10.64
CA SER A 395 -4.30 3.96 -11.26
C SER A 395 -5.06 5.00 -10.40
N CYS A 396 -4.97 4.94 -9.06
CA CYS A 396 -5.48 6.01 -8.20
C CYS A 396 -4.76 7.34 -8.47
N SER A 397 -3.45 7.29 -8.73
CA SER A 397 -2.66 8.49 -9.06
C SER A 397 -3.00 9.04 -10.44
N GLU A 398 -3.28 8.18 -11.41
CA GLU A 398 -3.80 8.56 -12.72
C GLU A 398 -5.13 9.31 -12.60
N TYR A 399 -6.08 8.73 -11.86
CA TYR A 399 -7.36 9.37 -11.57
C TYR A 399 -7.18 10.75 -10.91
N LEU A 400 -6.34 10.84 -9.87
CA LEU A 400 -6.13 12.08 -9.14
C LEU A 400 -5.44 13.15 -10.01
N ALA A 401 -4.47 12.78 -10.83
CA ALA A 401 -3.80 13.70 -11.76
C ALA A 401 -4.78 14.25 -12.82
N ASN A 402 -5.67 13.40 -13.34
CA ASN A 402 -6.72 13.84 -14.25
C ASN A 402 -7.71 14.82 -13.58
N LEU A 403 -8.13 14.53 -12.35
CA LEU A 403 -8.96 15.45 -11.56
C LEU A 403 -8.28 16.80 -11.34
N ILE A 404 -6.98 16.81 -11.03
CA ILE A 404 -6.18 18.04 -10.86
C ILE A 404 -6.11 18.86 -12.16
N ASN A 405 -6.05 18.19 -13.31
CA ASN A 405 -6.03 18.83 -14.63
C ASN A 405 -7.43 19.18 -15.16
N GLY A 406 -8.50 18.93 -14.38
CA GLY A 406 -9.87 19.23 -14.79
C GLY A 406 -10.46 18.26 -15.83
N VAL A 407 -9.84 17.09 -16.00
CA VAL A 407 -10.35 16.03 -16.90
C VAL A 407 -11.47 15.29 -16.19
N SER A 408 -12.63 15.17 -16.84
CA SER A 408 -13.77 14.45 -16.31
C SER A 408 -13.51 12.95 -16.23
N GLU A 409 -14.09 12.32 -15.21
CA GLU A 409 -14.09 10.86 -15.05
C GLU A 409 -14.79 10.20 -16.25
N ASN A 410 -14.20 9.12 -16.73
CA ASN A 410 -14.78 8.26 -17.78
C ASN A 410 -14.36 6.80 -17.51
N ASP A 411 -14.86 5.85 -18.31
CA ASP A 411 -14.63 4.42 -18.10
C ASP A 411 -13.15 4.00 -18.08
N ASN A 412 -12.27 4.76 -18.72
CA ASN A 412 -10.83 4.50 -18.74
C ASN A 412 -10.09 5.09 -17.55
N ILE A 413 -10.72 6.05 -16.82
CA ILE A 413 -10.13 6.82 -15.72
C ILE A 413 -11.09 6.74 -14.52
N LYS A 414 -11.46 5.53 -14.12
CA LYS A 414 -12.41 5.26 -13.03
C LYS A 414 -11.68 4.57 -11.88
N ILE A 415 -12.03 4.93 -10.65
CA ILE A 415 -11.67 4.19 -9.43
C ILE A 415 -12.94 3.70 -8.74
N PRO A 416 -12.89 2.61 -7.95
CA PRO A 416 -14.02 2.18 -7.14
C PRO A 416 -14.59 3.34 -6.31
N SER A 417 -15.91 3.42 -6.23
CA SER A 417 -16.56 4.56 -5.55
C SER A 417 -16.22 4.66 -4.06
N CYS A 418 -15.95 3.51 -3.42
CA CYS A 418 -15.51 3.44 -2.03
C CYS A 418 -14.10 4.01 -1.79
N PHE A 419 -13.29 4.25 -2.83
CA PHE A 419 -11.98 4.94 -2.69
C PHE A 419 -12.12 6.46 -2.67
N LYS A 420 -13.23 6.99 -3.16
CA LYS A 420 -13.44 8.45 -3.28
C LYS A 420 -13.72 9.10 -1.93
N ILE A 421 -13.30 10.35 -1.80
CA ILE A 421 -13.69 11.20 -0.66
C ILE A 421 -15.16 11.57 -0.82
N THR A 422 -16.01 11.10 0.10
CA THR A 422 -17.45 11.41 0.14
C THR A 422 -17.81 12.08 1.46
N THR A 423 -18.98 12.74 1.49
CA THR A 423 -19.50 13.36 2.72
C THR A 423 -19.70 12.32 3.81
N GLU A 424 -20.19 11.13 3.46
CA GLU A 424 -20.36 10.02 4.40
C GLU A 424 -19.02 9.63 5.03
N ARG A 425 -18.00 9.33 4.23
CA ARG A 425 -16.67 8.96 4.72
C ARG A 425 -16.01 10.07 5.55
N MET A 426 -16.27 11.34 5.21
CA MET A 426 -15.70 12.47 5.96
C MET A 426 -16.35 12.70 7.32
N PHE A 427 -17.62 12.35 7.50
CA PHE A 427 -18.36 12.66 8.73
C PHE A 427 -18.78 11.42 9.55
N HIS A 428 -18.89 10.25 8.92
CA HIS A 428 -19.35 9.02 9.58
C HIS A 428 -18.28 7.95 9.72
N ASN A 429 -17.26 7.97 8.86
CA ASN A 429 -16.16 7.01 8.92
C ASN A 429 -15.12 7.45 9.96
N LYS A 430 -15.22 6.90 11.17
CA LYS A 430 -14.27 7.13 12.26
C LYS A 430 -13.65 5.82 12.69
N PHE A 431 -12.34 5.75 12.67
CA PHE A 431 -11.63 4.61 13.24
C PHE A 431 -11.71 4.68 14.76
N ASN A 432 -12.22 3.62 15.38
CA ASN A 432 -12.20 3.45 16.82
C ASN A 432 -11.12 2.43 17.20
N PHE A 433 -9.98 2.94 17.61
CA PHE A 433 -8.86 2.10 18.05
C PHE A 433 -9.23 1.18 19.21
N LEU A 434 -10.12 1.63 20.11
CA LEU A 434 -10.56 0.82 21.27
C LEU A 434 -11.33 -0.43 20.84
N ASP A 435 -12.10 -0.36 19.75
CA ASP A 435 -12.84 -1.53 19.26
C ASP A 435 -11.87 -2.61 18.79
N ALA A 436 -10.80 -2.24 18.07
CA ALA A 436 -9.78 -3.19 17.65
C ALA A 436 -9.03 -3.83 18.84
N VAL A 437 -8.77 -3.06 19.91
CA VAL A 437 -8.11 -3.58 21.11
C VAL A 437 -9.05 -4.46 21.93
N GLU A 438 -10.32 -4.11 22.04
CA GLU A 438 -11.32 -4.90 22.76
C GLU A 438 -11.56 -6.28 22.12
N GLU A 439 -11.47 -6.38 20.81
CA GLU A 439 -11.58 -7.65 20.10
C GLU A 439 -10.43 -8.61 20.46
N TYR A 440 -9.20 -8.10 20.62
CA TYR A 440 -8.01 -8.92 20.90
C TYR A 440 -7.66 -9.05 22.40
N ASP A 441 -8.19 -8.19 23.26
CA ASP A 441 -8.02 -8.27 24.71
C ASP A 441 -9.27 -7.77 25.47
N PRO A 442 -10.31 -8.61 25.59
CA PRO A 442 -11.56 -8.25 26.29
C PRO A 442 -11.39 -7.89 27.77
N ASN A 443 -10.22 -8.22 28.39
CA ASN A 443 -9.95 -7.90 29.80
C ASN A 443 -9.42 -6.47 30.00
N ASN A 444 -9.10 -5.74 28.92
CA ASN A 444 -8.53 -4.39 28.97
C ASN A 444 -9.52 -3.27 28.63
N LYS A 445 -10.83 -3.56 28.65
CA LYS A 445 -11.87 -2.55 28.42
C LYS A 445 -11.65 -1.30 29.29
N GLY A 446 -11.49 -0.15 28.65
CA GLY A 446 -11.41 1.15 29.31
C GLY A 446 -10.05 1.59 29.85
N LYS A 447 -8.96 0.87 29.59
CA LYS A 447 -7.60 1.27 30.04
C LYS A 447 -6.82 2.12 29.03
N PHE A 448 -7.36 2.35 27.85
CA PHE A 448 -6.70 3.17 26.82
C PHE A 448 -7.24 4.59 26.85
N ILE A 449 -6.42 5.51 27.33
CA ILE A 449 -6.67 6.95 27.19
C ILE A 449 -6.08 7.37 25.86
N VAL A 450 -6.94 7.88 24.97
CA VAL A 450 -6.55 8.47 23.67
C VAL A 450 -5.82 9.78 23.89
#